data_d1d25ea1d011effc392d8d2a859a7ff4
#
_entry.id   d1d25ea1d011effc392d8d2a859a7ff4
#
_cell.length_a   1.000
_cell.length_b   1.000
_cell.length_c   1.000
_cell.angle_alpha   90.00
_cell.angle_beta   90.00
_cell.angle_gamma   90.00
#
_symmetry.space_group_name_H-M   'P 1'
#
loop_
_entity.id
_entity.type
_entity.pdbx_description
1 polymer ?
#
loop_
_entity_poly.entity_id
_entity_poly.type
_entity_poly.pdbx_seq_one_letter_code
_entity_poly.pdbx_strand_id
1 'polypeptide(L)'
;PTLLEFGSPTCGHCRAAQPLLASALGAHTGIRHIKIADASGRPLGRSFKVNLWPTLVFLRNGHEIARLVRPDNTTSIADALAKIDIAE
;
A
#
# COMPACT_ATOMS: atom_id res chain seq x y z
N PRO A 1 -0.38 -5.38 11.74
CA PRO A 1 -0.89 -4.79 10.51
C PRO A 1 0.24 -4.21 9.67
N THR A 2 0.22 -4.51 8.39
CA THR A 2 1.28 -4.11 7.46
C THR A 2 0.67 -3.57 6.16
N LEU A 3 1.24 -2.46 5.67
CA LEU A 3 0.95 -1.94 4.33
C LEU A 3 2.17 -2.19 3.45
N LEU A 4 1.96 -2.94 2.37
CA LEU A 4 2.98 -3.12 1.34
C LEU A 4 2.69 -2.14 0.20
N GLU A 5 3.68 -1.33 -0.15
CA GLU A 5 3.57 -0.37 -1.26
C GLU A 5 4.50 -0.81 -2.39
N PHE A 6 3.92 -1.33 -3.46
CA PHE A 6 4.67 -1.74 -4.66
C PHE A 6 4.76 -0.58 -5.62
N GLY A 7 5.97 -0.23 -6.03
CA GLY A 7 6.14 0.88 -6.95
C GLY A 7 7.56 0.99 -7.49
N SER A 8 7.84 2.11 -8.14
CA SER A 8 9.13 2.39 -8.75
C SER A 8 9.50 3.84 -8.48
N PRO A 9 10.80 4.17 -8.30
CA PRO A 9 11.22 5.56 -8.07
C PRO A 9 10.92 6.50 -9.26
N THR A 10 10.73 5.95 -10.46
CA THR A 10 10.43 6.73 -11.66
C THR A 10 8.94 6.79 -12.00
N CYS A 11 8.09 6.21 -11.16
CA CYS A 11 6.65 6.13 -11.40
C CYS A 11 5.95 7.43 -10.97
N GLY A 12 5.33 8.13 -11.92
CA GLY A 12 4.60 9.36 -11.62
C GLY A 12 3.38 9.14 -10.74
N HIS A 13 2.66 8.04 -10.94
CA HIS A 13 1.52 7.67 -10.09
C HIS A 13 1.95 7.36 -8.66
N CYS A 14 3.13 6.75 -8.49
CA CYS A 14 3.69 6.48 -7.17
C CYS A 14 3.99 7.79 -6.44
N ARG A 15 4.58 8.76 -7.13
CA ARG A 15 4.88 10.07 -6.54
C ARG A 15 3.60 10.81 -6.17
N ALA A 16 2.58 10.76 -7.01
CA ALA A 16 1.30 11.39 -6.75
C ALA A 16 0.59 10.78 -5.52
N ALA A 17 0.83 9.51 -5.24
CA ALA A 17 0.23 8.83 -4.09
C ALA A 17 0.90 9.17 -2.75
N GLN A 18 2.14 9.67 -2.76
CA GLN A 18 2.89 9.90 -1.52
C GLN A 18 2.18 10.83 -0.52
N PRO A 19 1.69 12.04 -0.93
CA PRO A 19 0.99 12.88 0.03
C PRO A 19 -0.31 12.26 0.54
N LEU A 20 -1.00 11.48 -0.28
CA LEU A 20 -2.21 10.78 0.14
C LEU A 20 -1.89 9.73 1.20
N LEU A 21 -0.81 8.96 1.00
CA LEU A 21 -0.33 7.96 1.94
C LEU A 21 0.12 8.61 3.25
N ALA A 22 0.90 9.68 3.17
CA ALA A 22 1.38 10.37 4.36
C ALA A 22 0.22 10.88 5.21
N SER A 23 -0.80 11.47 4.56
CA SER A 23 -1.98 11.97 5.25
C SER A 23 -2.75 10.84 5.94
N ALA A 24 -3.00 9.75 5.24
CA ALA A 24 -3.75 8.62 5.80
C ALA A 24 -2.98 7.92 6.92
N LEU A 25 -1.68 7.71 6.76
CA LEU A 25 -0.84 7.02 7.74
C LEU A 25 -0.64 7.83 9.02
N GLY A 26 -0.83 9.15 8.96
CA GLY A 26 -0.69 10.01 10.14
C GLY A 26 -1.63 9.60 11.29
N ALA A 27 -2.80 9.04 10.98
CA ALA A 27 -3.75 8.56 11.98
C ALA A 27 -3.54 7.08 12.36
N HIS A 28 -2.58 6.38 11.75
CA HIS A 28 -2.38 4.94 11.92
C HIS A 28 -0.90 4.62 12.15
N THR A 29 -0.33 5.18 13.21
CA THR A 29 1.11 5.07 13.50
C THR A 29 1.57 3.66 13.87
N GLY A 30 0.65 2.77 14.24
CA GLY A 30 0.97 1.38 14.55
C GLY A 30 1.10 0.47 13.34
N ILE A 31 0.82 0.97 12.14
CA ILE A 31 0.90 0.17 10.93
C ILE A 31 2.32 0.19 10.37
N ARG A 32 2.84 -1.00 10.08
CA ARG A 32 4.14 -1.15 9.44
C ARG A 32 4.00 -0.82 7.95
N HIS A 33 4.74 0.15 7.47
CA HIS A 33 4.73 0.53 6.06
C HIS A 33 6.02 0.07 5.40
N ILE A 34 5.91 -0.81 4.41
CA ILE A 34 7.05 -1.35 3.68
C ILE A 34 6.92 -0.95 2.22
N LYS A 35 7.90 -0.20 1.72
CA LYS A 35 8.00 0.15 0.31
C LYS A 35 8.81 -0.92 -0.43
N ILE A 36 8.26 -1.42 -1.51
CA ILE A 36 8.88 -2.48 -2.30
C ILE A 36 9.12 -1.95 -3.70
N ALA A 37 10.39 -1.90 -4.10
CA ALA A 37 10.73 -1.57 -5.48
C ALA A 37 10.34 -2.76 -6.35
N ASP A 38 9.39 -2.52 -7.28
CA ASP A 38 8.91 -3.55 -8.16
C ASP A 38 9.42 -3.31 -9.59
N ALA A 39 9.52 -4.38 -10.36
CA ALA A 39 9.90 -4.36 -11.76
C ALA A 39 9.52 -5.69 -12.39
N SER A 40 9.54 -5.75 -13.72
CA SER A 40 9.30 -6.99 -14.41
C SER A 40 10.24 -8.09 -13.90
N GLY A 41 9.68 -9.22 -13.50
CA GLY A 41 10.45 -10.36 -12.99
C GLY A 41 10.78 -10.32 -11.50
N ARG A 42 10.42 -9.26 -10.77
CA ARG A 42 10.64 -9.21 -9.32
C ARG A 42 9.73 -10.22 -8.62
N PRO A 43 10.29 -11.13 -7.77
CA PRO A 43 9.50 -12.22 -7.20
C PRO A 43 8.34 -11.78 -6.33
N LEU A 44 8.51 -10.74 -5.52
CA LEU A 44 7.48 -10.32 -4.57
C LEU A 44 6.28 -9.71 -5.28
N GLY A 45 6.51 -8.84 -6.28
CA GLY A 45 5.43 -8.29 -7.09
C GLY A 45 4.68 -9.36 -7.85
N ARG A 46 5.39 -10.35 -8.38
CA ARG A 46 4.78 -11.49 -9.07
C ARG A 46 3.94 -12.35 -8.13
N SER A 47 4.45 -12.57 -6.91
CA SER A 47 3.74 -13.33 -5.88
C SER A 47 2.40 -12.69 -5.53
N PHE A 48 2.35 -11.36 -5.47
CA PHE A 48 1.12 -10.61 -5.19
C PHE A 48 0.34 -10.25 -6.46
N LYS A 49 0.79 -10.68 -7.63
CA LYS A 49 0.13 -10.40 -8.93
C LYS A 49 -0.01 -8.89 -9.19
N VAL A 50 1.04 -8.14 -8.90
CA VAL A 50 1.07 -6.70 -9.12
C VAL A 50 1.30 -6.41 -10.59
N ASN A 51 0.41 -5.63 -11.20
CA ASN A 51 0.48 -5.24 -12.61
C ASN A 51 0.71 -3.75 -12.81
N LEU A 52 0.15 -2.92 -11.94
CA LEU A 52 0.21 -1.46 -12.04
C LEU A 52 0.80 -0.87 -10.76
N TRP A 53 1.39 0.30 -10.86
CA TRP A 53 2.00 1.01 -9.73
C TRP A 53 1.34 2.35 -9.49
N PRO A 54 1.20 2.78 -8.23
CA PRO A 54 1.44 1.96 -7.05
C PRO A 54 0.31 0.96 -6.81
N THR A 55 0.65 -0.19 -6.28
CA THR A 55 -0.33 -1.13 -5.73
C THR A 55 -0.10 -1.18 -4.22
N LEU A 56 -1.16 -0.94 -3.46
CA LEU A 56 -1.14 -0.97 -2.01
C LEU A 56 -1.83 -2.25 -1.55
N VAL A 57 -1.11 -3.08 -0.80
CA VAL A 57 -1.65 -4.33 -0.26
C VAL A 57 -1.70 -4.20 1.26
N PHE A 58 -2.88 -4.37 1.82
CA PHE A 58 -3.12 -4.19 3.25
C PHE A 58 -3.24 -5.56 3.92
N LEU A 59 -2.28 -5.87 4.79
CA LEU A 59 -2.14 -7.17 5.42
C LEU A 59 -2.47 -7.12 6.91
N ARG A 60 -3.13 -8.17 7.40
CA ARG A 60 -3.31 -8.42 8.82
C ARG A 60 -3.02 -9.88 9.10
N ASN A 61 -2.08 -10.13 10.04
CA ASN A 61 -1.64 -11.48 10.37
C ASN A 61 -1.20 -12.29 9.16
N GLY A 62 -0.53 -11.62 8.19
CA GLY A 62 -0.04 -12.26 6.97
C GLY A 62 -1.08 -12.46 5.89
N HIS A 63 -2.34 -12.05 6.12
CA HIS A 63 -3.42 -12.20 5.14
C HIS A 63 -3.74 -10.87 4.47
N GLU A 64 -3.94 -10.91 3.16
CA GLU A 64 -4.38 -9.73 2.40
C GLU A 64 -5.85 -9.45 2.71
N ILE A 65 -6.11 -8.30 3.32
CA ILE A 65 -7.47 -7.88 3.70
C ILE A 65 -8.05 -6.94 2.65
N ALA A 66 -7.22 -6.10 2.05
CA ALA A 66 -7.65 -5.13 1.05
C ALA A 66 -6.51 -4.83 0.10
N ARG A 67 -6.85 -4.26 -1.06
CA ARG A 67 -5.89 -3.85 -2.07
C ARG A 67 -6.40 -2.62 -2.79
N LEU A 68 -5.53 -1.65 -3.03
CA LEU A 68 -5.84 -0.47 -3.83
C LEU A 68 -4.80 -0.33 -4.93
N VAL A 69 -5.27 -0.09 -6.16
CA VAL A 69 -4.40 0.15 -7.31
C VAL A 69 -4.59 1.61 -7.73
N ARG A 70 -3.49 2.37 -7.72
CA ARG A 70 -3.47 3.79 -8.11
C ARG A 70 -4.56 4.60 -7.40
N PRO A 71 -4.56 4.62 -6.05
CA PRO A 71 -5.58 5.38 -5.32
C PRO A 71 -5.46 6.88 -5.64
N ASP A 72 -6.60 7.54 -5.75
CA ASP A 72 -6.67 8.95 -6.11
C ASP A 72 -7.19 9.86 -4.99
N ASN A 73 -7.44 9.30 -3.81
CA ASN A 73 -7.91 10.06 -2.67
C ASN A 73 -7.43 9.45 -1.35
N THR A 74 -7.38 10.29 -0.33
CA THR A 74 -6.94 9.88 1.01
C THR A 74 -7.96 8.96 1.69
N THR A 75 -9.24 9.16 1.44
CA THR A 75 -10.32 8.43 2.12
C THR A 75 -10.25 6.93 1.85
N SER A 76 -10.02 6.52 0.59
CA SER A 76 -9.94 5.10 0.26
C SER A 76 -8.76 4.43 0.96
N ILE A 77 -7.63 5.13 1.08
CA ILE A 77 -6.46 4.62 1.80
C ILE A 77 -6.76 4.52 3.30
N ALA A 78 -7.36 5.56 3.88
CA ALA A 78 -7.72 5.58 5.30
C ALA A 78 -8.71 4.45 5.65
N ASP A 79 -9.71 4.21 4.80
CA ASP A 79 -10.68 3.14 5.00
C ASP A 79 -10.01 1.77 4.99
N ALA A 80 -9.08 1.54 4.06
CA ALA A 80 -8.35 0.28 3.99
C ALA A 80 -7.43 0.10 5.20
N LEU A 81 -6.74 1.16 5.64
CA LEU A 81 -5.90 1.13 6.85
C LEU A 81 -6.73 0.78 8.07
N ALA A 82 -7.94 1.34 8.19
CA ALA A 82 -8.82 1.05 9.31
C ALA A 82 -9.20 -0.44 9.39
N LYS A 83 -9.26 -1.12 8.25
CA LYS A 83 -9.59 -2.55 8.21
C LYS A 83 -8.48 -3.42 8.81
N ILE A 84 -7.24 -2.97 8.77
CA ILE A 84 -6.11 -3.74 9.30
C ILE A 84 -5.61 -3.20 10.65
N ASP A 85 -5.93 -1.96 11.00
CA ASP A 85 -5.52 -1.32 12.24
C ASP A 85 -6.60 -1.52 13.31
N ILE A 86 -6.90 -2.77 13.59
CA ILE A 86 -7.91 -3.12 14.59
C ILE A 86 -7.20 -3.47 15.89
N ALA A 87 -7.47 -2.67 16.92
CA ALA A 87 -6.97 -2.95 18.27
C ALA A 87 -7.70 -4.19 18.82
N GLU A 88 -6.93 -5.10 19.38
CA GLU A 88 -7.46 -6.29 20.02
C GLU A 88 -7.50 -6.11 21.52
#